data_f250ab999361580f97de722524bf9d53
#
_entry.id   f250ab999361580f97de722524bf9d53
#
_cell.length_a   1.000
_cell.length_b   1.000
_cell.length_c   1.000
_cell.angle_alpha   90.00
_cell.angle_beta   90.00
_cell.angle_gamma   90.00
#
_symmetry.space_group_name_H-M   'P 1'
#
loop_
_entity.id
_entity.type
_entity.pdbx_description
1 polymer ?
#
loop_
_entity_poly.entity_id
_entity_poly.type
_entity_poly.pdbx_seq_one_letter_code
_entity_poly.pdbx_strand_id
1 'polypeptide(L)'
;LYLSGPMSQRELADACFLDVTTMSRTIDRLVSAGLIVRESNPEGRRSFIISLTDNGRKKAEDVIDIFAMADEVFCENISEEELESFCKTAQKIENNIICKASQKTE
;
A
#
# COMPACT_ATOMS: atom_id res chain seq x y z
N LEU A 1 4.06 3.57 -2.02
CA LEU A 1 5.10 4.30 -2.77
C LEU A 1 5.28 5.74 -2.32
N TYR A 2 4.19 6.45 -2.10
CA TYR A 2 4.26 7.87 -1.68
C TYR A 2 4.98 8.04 -0.34
N LEU A 3 4.68 7.17 0.63
CA LEU A 3 5.27 7.27 1.97
C LEU A 3 6.65 6.64 2.08
N SER A 4 6.89 5.55 1.36
CA SER A 4 8.11 4.74 1.51
C SER A 4 9.13 4.94 0.40
N GLY A 5 8.76 5.68 -0.66
CA GLY A 5 9.61 5.85 -1.83
C GLY A 5 9.57 4.65 -2.77
N PRO A 6 10.49 4.59 -3.73
CA PRO A 6 10.52 3.49 -4.70
C PRO A 6 10.67 2.13 -4.02
N MET A 7 9.97 1.14 -4.56
CA MET A 7 9.96 -0.23 -4.02
C MET A 7 10.01 -1.22 -5.17
N SER A 8 10.52 -2.43 -4.90
CA SER A 8 10.43 -3.51 -5.87
C SER A 8 8.97 -3.97 -6.00
N GLN A 9 8.64 -4.58 -7.12
CA GLN A 9 7.29 -5.12 -7.34
C GLN A 9 6.92 -6.15 -6.28
N ARG A 10 7.89 -6.96 -5.86
CA ARG A 10 7.71 -7.97 -4.81
C ARG A 10 7.42 -7.32 -3.45
N GLU A 11 8.19 -6.30 -3.10
CA GLU A 11 7.96 -5.56 -1.84
C GLU A 11 6.57 -4.92 -1.82
N LEU A 12 6.12 -4.37 -2.96
CA LEU A 12 4.78 -3.81 -3.08
C LEU A 12 3.70 -4.87 -2.89
N ALA A 13 3.86 -6.03 -3.52
CA ALA A 13 2.91 -7.13 -3.38
C ALA A 13 2.81 -7.57 -1.91
N ASP A 14 3.94 -7.69 -1.23
CA ASP A 14 3.98 -8.07 0.17
C ASP A 14 3.32 -7.00 1.07
N ALA A 15 3.61 -5.73 0.80
CA ALA A 15 3.05 -4.63 1.59
C ALA A 15 1.53 -4.50 1.41
N CYS A 16 1.01 -4.83 0.24
CA CYS A 16 -0.42 -4.74 -0.07
C CYS A 16 -1.17 -6.06 0.16
N PHE A 17 -0.49 -7.11 0.60
CA PHE A 17 -1.08 -8.45 0.79
C PHE A 17 -1.73 -8.99 -0.47
N LEU A 18 -1.15 -8.67 -1.64
CA LEU A 18 -1.61 -9.15 -2.93
C LEU A 18 -0.66 -10.20 -3.49
N ASP A 19 -1.17 -11.11 -4.30
CA ASP A 19 -0.32 -12.05 -5.00
C ASP A 19 0.42 -11.33 -6.14
N VAL A 20 1.46 -11.98 -6.66
CA VAL A 20 2.31 -11.39 -7.71
C VAL A 20 1.51 -11.11 -8.98
N THR A 21 0.58 -11.99 -9.33
CA THR A 21 -0.25 -11.83 -10.54
C THR A 21 -1.17 -10.62 -10.44
N THR A 22 -1.87 -10.47 -9.32
CA THR A 22 -2.75 -9.33 -9.08
C THR A 22 -1.97 -8.03 -9.04
N MET A 23 -0.82 -8.02 -8.36
CA MET A 23 0.04 -6.85 -8.28
C MET A 23 0.55 -6.46 -9.66
N SER A 24 0.96 -7.42 -10.50
CA SER A 24 1.44 -7.17 -11.85
C SER A 24 0.38 -6.47 -12.70
N ARG A 25 -0.87 -6.94 -12.63
CA ARG A 25 -1.99 -6.31 -13.35
C ARG A 25 -2.27 -4.90 -12.86
N THR A 26 -2.22 -4.69 -11.56
CA THR A 26 -2.42 -3.38 -10.95
C THR A 26 -1.34 -2.40 -11.41
N ILE A 27 -0.09 -2.85 -11.40
CA ILE A 27 1.05 -2.06 -11.85
C ILE A 27 0.90 -1.70 -13.33
N ASP A 28 0.53 -2.66 -14.18
CA ASP A 28 0.32 -2.42 -15.60
C ASP A 28 -0.73 -1.33 -15.84
N ARG A 29 -1.82 -1.34 -15.10
CA ARG A 29 -2.86 -0.32 -15.18
C ARG A 29 -2.35 1.05 -14.77
N LEU A 30 -1.57 1.12 -13.68
CA LEU A 30 -1.02 2.38 -13.18
C LEU A 30 0.04 2.94 -14.12
N VAL A 31 0.86 2.08 -14.73
CA VAL A 31 1.83 2.50 -15.76
C VAL A 31 1.09 3.08 -16.96
N SER A 32 0.03 2.41 -17.42
CA SER A 32 -0.78 2.89 -18.54
C SER A 32 -1.46 4.22 -18.24
N ALA A 33 -1.82 4.46 -16.99
CA ALA A 33 -2.42 5.72 -16.55
C ALA A 33 -1.38 6.84 -16.37
N GLY A 34 -0.08 6.53 -16.46
CA GLY A 34 0.99 7.50 -16.30
C GLY A 34 1.28 7.90 -14.86
N LEU A 35 0.86 7.08 -13.89
CA LEU A 35 1.02 7.37 -12.46
C LEU A 35 2.28 6.79 -11.86
N ILE A 36 2.79 5.71 -12.44
CA ILE A 36 4.02 5.06 -11.99
C ILE A 36 4.89 4.68 -13.18
N VAL A 37 6.17 4.45 -12.90
CA VAL A 37 7.12 3.90 -13.88
C VAL A 37 7.71 2.62 -13.33
N ARG A 38 8.01 1.70 -14.24
CA ARG A 38 8.66 0.43 -13.93
C ARG A 38 10.06 0.46 -14.55
N GLU A 39 11.07 0.35 -13.72
CA GLU A 39 12.46 0.36 -14.17
C GLU A 39 13.17 -0.95 -13.79
N SER A 40 14.14 -1.34 -14.59
CA SER A 40 14.94 -2.52 -14.29
C SER A 40 15.78 -2.27 -13.04
N ASN A 41 15.90 -3.30 -12.19
CA ASN A 41 16.73 -3.22 -11.01
C ASN A 41 18.22 -3.12 -11.42
N PRO A 42 18.96 -2.09 -10.96
CA PRO A 42 20.37 -1.93 -11.29
C PRO A 42 21.26 -3.09 -10.82
N GLU A 43 20.80 -3.86 -9.86
CA GLU A 43 21.53 -5.01 -9.33
C GLU A 43 21.42 -6.26 -10.20
N GLY A 44 20.80 -6.16 -11.37
CA GLY A 44 20.72 -7.24 -12.34
C GLY A 44 19.77 -8.38 -12.00
N ARG A 45 18.98 -8.25 -10.97
CA ARG A 45 17.95 -9.22 -10.61
C ARG A 45 16.71 -9.02 -11.48
N ARG A 46 15.95 -10.09 -11.73
CA ARG A 46 14.73 -10.04 -12.53
C ARG A 46 13.57 -9.35 -11.79
N SER A 47 13.87 -8.35 -10.99
CA SER A 47 12.87 -7.57 -10.31
C SER A 47 12.85 -6.15 -10.85
N PHE A 48 11.66 -5.57 -10.91
CA PHE A 48 11.51 -4.17 -11.33
C PHE A 48 11.40 -3.29 -10.10
N ILE A 49 11.94 -2.09 -10.21
CA ILE A 49 11.74 -1.05 -9.20
C ILE A 49 10.59 -0.17 -9.70
N ILE A 50 9.61 0.02 -8.85
CA ILE A 50 8.42 0.82 -9.13
C ILE A 50 8.56 2.16 -8.42
N SER A 51 8.35 3.24 -9.14
CA SER A 51 8.39 4.58 -8.57
C SER A 51 7.26 5.43 -9.11
N LEU A 52 6.89 6.47 -8.35
CA LEU A 52 5.85 7.41 -8.77
C LEU A 52 6.37 8.36 -9.83
N THR A 53 5.51 8.70 -10.79
CA THR A 53 5.71 9.86 -11.67
C THR A 53 5.27 11.11 -10.93
N ASP A 54 5.53 12.29 -11.50
CA ASP A 54 5.02 13.55 -10.94
C ASP A 54 3.48 13.54 -10.88
N ASN A 55 2.84 13.00 -11.90
CA ASN A 55 1.37 12.84 -11.90
C ASN A 55 0.90 11.86 -10.83
N GLY A 56 1.64 10.78 -10.62
CA GLY A 56 1.34 9.80 -9.57
C GLY A 56 1.46 10.42 -8.18
N ARG A 57 2.47 11.24 -7.97
CA ARG A 57 2.66 11.95 -6.69
C ARG A 57 1.50 12.90 -6.41
N LYS A 58 1.09 13.68 -7.40
CA LYS A 58 -0.07 14.59 -7.27
C LYS A 58 -1.34 13.82 -6.95
N LYS A 59 -1.55 12.71 -7.63
CA LYS A 59 -2.72 11.86 -7.41
C LYS A 59 -2.72 11.29 -5.98
N ALA A 60 -1.56 10.83 -5.50
CA ALA A 60 -1.42 10.31 -4.14
C ALA A 60 -1.71 11.40 -3.10
N GLU A 61 -1.23 12.62 -3.31
CA GLU A 61 -1.51 13.74 -2.43
C GLU A 61 -2.99 14.05 -2.37
N ASP A 62 -3.68 14.06 -3.51
CA ASP A 62 -5.13 14.28 -3.58
C ASP A 62 -5.89 13.19 -2.83
N VAL A 63 -5.48 11.93 -2.98
CA VAL A 63 -6.10 10.80 -2.28
C VAL A 63 -5.89 10.92 -0.78
N ILE A 64 -4.70 11.30 -0.34
CA ILE A 64 -4.41 11.49 1.09
C ILE A 64 -5.26 12.61 1.67
N ASP A 65 -5.42 13.72 0.94
CA ASP A 65 -6.28 14.82 1.38
C ASP A 65 -7.73 14.38 1.51
N ILE A 66 -8.23 13.60 0.57
CA ILE A 66 -9.60 13.05 0.63
C ILE A 66 -9.76 12.14 1.84
N PHE A 67 -8.79 11.27 2.11
CA PHE A 67 -8.82 10.40 3.28
C PHE A 67 -8.77 11.20 4.59
N ALA A 68 -7.98 12.27 4.64
CA ALA A 68 -7.91 13.14 5.83
C ALA A 68 -9.27 13.80 6.10
N MET A 69 -9.95 14.29 5.07
CA MET A 69 -11.30 14.84 5.18
C MET A 69 -12.31 13.79 5.63
N ALA A 70 -12.23 12.59 5.07
CA ALA A 70 -13.10 11.48 5.47
C ALA A 70 -12.87 11.08 6.92
N ASP A 71 -11.61 11.06 7.37
CA ASP A 71 -11.27 10.75 8.76
C ASP A 71 -11.89 11.74 9.74
N GLU A 72 -11.91 13.03 9.40
CA GLU A 72 -12.56 14.04 10.24
C GLU A 72 -14.05 13.76 10.42
N VAL A 73 -14.72 13.36 9.34
CA VAL A 73 -16.15 13.04 9.38
C VAL A 73 -16.38 11.72 10.12
N PHE A 74 -15.61 10.69 9.83
CA PHE A 74 -15.78 9.37 10.44
C PHE A 74 -15.41 9.37 11.92
N CYS A 75 -14.49 10.22 12.34
CA CYS A 75 -14.04 10.29 13.73
C CYS A 75 -14.80 11.32 14.56
N GLU A 76 -15.82 11.97 13.99
CA GLU A 76 -16.64 12.92 14.70
C GLU A 76 -17.30 12.25 15.91
N ASN A 77 -17.18 12.87 17.07
CA ASN A 77 -17.71 12.36 18.36
C ASN A 77 -17.08 11.06 18.85
N ILE A 78 -15.91 10.70 18.32
CA ILE A 78 -15.13 9.56 18.81
C ILE A 78 -13.92 10.10 19.57
N SER A 79 -13.73 9.62 20.81
CA SER A 79 -12.59 10.05 21.62
C SER A 79 -11.27 9.43 21.14
N GLU A 80 -10.15 10.04 21.50
CA GLU A 80 -8.83 9.49 21.20
C GLU A 80 -8.65 8.10 21.80
N GLU A 81 -9.17 7.88 23.01
CA GLU A 81 -9.11 6.58 23.68
C GLU A 81 -9.86 5.50 22.91
N GLU A 82 -11.03 5.83 22.38
CA GLU A 82 -11.83 4.91 21.58
C GLU A 82 -11.09 4.56 20.28
N LEU A 83 -10.48 5.54 19.63
CA LEU A 83 -9.69 5.33 18.42
C LEU A 83 -8.48 4.44 18.69
N GLU A 84 -7.75 4.70 19.78
CA GLU A 84 -6.60 3.88 20.16
C GLU A 84 -7.01 2.44 20.43
N SER A 85 -8.12 2.24 21.14
CA SER A 85 -8.66 0.92 21.43
C SER A 85 -9.02 0.18 20.16
N PHE A 86 -9.69 0.86 19.23
CA PHE A 86 -10.04 0.29 17.92
C PHE A 86 -8.80 -0.09 17.12
N CYS A 87 -7.81 0.79 17.05
CA CYS A 87 -6.58 0.53 16.30
C CYS A 87 -5.81 -0.66 16.89
N LYS A 88 -5.75 -0.78 18.20
CA LYS A 88 -5.11 -1.92 18.87
C LYS A 88 -5.82 -3.23 18.54
N THR A 89 -7.16 -3.21 18.56
CA THR A 89 -7.96 -4.40 18.23
C THR A 89 -7.77 -4.78 16.76
N ALA A 90 -7.80 -3.81 15.86
CA ALA A 90 -7.58 -4.02 14.44
C ALA A 90 -6.18 -4.61 14.17
N GLN A 91 -5.17 -4.13 14.89
CA GLN A 91 -3.81 -4.63 14.77
C GLN A 91 -3.71 -6.08 15.21
N LYS A 92 -4.40 -6.47 16.27
CA LYS A 92 -4.45 -7.86 16.71
C LYS A 92 -5.09 -8.78 15.67
N ILE A 93 -6.17 -8.32 15.06
CA ILE A 93 -6.85 -9.07 13.99
C ILE A 93 -5.90 -9.25 12.80
N GLU A 94 -5.24 -8.19 12.37
CA GLU A 94 -4.27 -8.22 11.28
C GLU A 94 -3.14 -9.22 11.58
N ASN A 95 -2.57 -9.15 12.77
CA ASN A 95 -1.50 -10.06 13.18
C ASN A 95 -1.96 -11.52 13.17
N ASN A 96 -3.19 -11.79 13.60
CA ASN A 96 -3.75 -13.14 13.58
C ASN A 96 -3.91 -13.67 12.15
N ILE A 97 -4.34 -12.82 11.23
CA ILE A 97 -4.48 -13.17 9.82
C ILE A 97 -3.12 -13.49 9.21
N ILE A 98 -2.12 -12.66 9.47
CA ILE A 98 -0.75 -12.85 8.97
C ILE A 98 -0.15 -14.15 9.50
N CYS A 99 -0.30 -14.43 10.79
CA CYS A 99 0.20 -15.67 11.40
C CYS A 99 -0.42 -16.90 10.76
N LYS A 100 -1.73 -16.92 10.54
CA LYS A 100 -2.41 -18.04 9.89
C LYS A 100 -2.01 -18.20 8.43
N ALA A 101 -1.84 -17.10 7.70
CA ALA A 101 -1.38 -17.16 6.33
C ALA A 101 0.04 -17.74 6.25
N SER A 102 0.91 -17.38 7.18
CA SER A 102 2.27 -17.93 7.25
C SER A 102 2.27 -19.42 7.57
N GLN A 103 1.35 -19.89 8.41
CA GLN A 103 1.22 -21.32 8.75
C GLN A 103 0.71 -22.15 7.58
N LYS A 104 -0.12 -21.56 6.71
CA LYS A 104 -0.67 -22.28 5.54
C LYS A 104 0.34 -22.45 4.41
N THR A 105 1.41 -21.68 4.39
CA THR A 105 2.43 -21.76 3.33
C THR A 105 3.53 -22.78 3.63
N GLU A 106 3.46 -23.44 4.75
CA GLU A 106 4.32 -24.58 5.06
C GLU A 106 3.62 -25.88 4.60
#